data_fb26a03eb0cdc4c14111723b0b24f40c
#
_entry.id   fb26a03eb0cdc4c14111723b0b24f40c
#
_cell.length_a   1.000
_cell.length_b   1.000
_cell.length_c   1.000
_cell.angle_alpha   90.00
_cell.angle_beta   90.00
_cell.angle_gamma   90.00
#
_symmetry.space_group_name_H-M   'P 1'
#
loop_
_entity.id
_entity.type
_entity.pdbx_description
1 polymer ?
#
loop_
_entity_poly.entity_id
_entity_poly.type
_entity_poly.pdbx_seq_one_letter_code
_entity_poly.pdbx_strand_id
1 'polypeptide(L)'
;MPTNVTPDYKRAEEAFRAAKTTDEKIARLEDMITLLPKHKGTDHLFADLKRRLAKLKEEAEAGAGRHGGHAGPEIGREGAAQVVLVGATGAGKSSILQRLTHAQPEIGDWPFVTRILQPGMAHYEDAPIQLVDSPAIAPGTMPVHLLGVVRGSDGVLLVEDLSRDTLLDDFETAMALFAERHVRLVRERAEPHDRDAVRCLVVANKTDAPGAADRLTLLRELVADRLETVPCSCAPDAGERRPLNGSVADLPGVLFRWLRIVRVYTRTPGQHFERTKPFTVFEGGTVGDVCALVHKDFAERLRFARLWRGPAAAALLAPHGGGGEPLTVSRAEPVHDGDVLELHL
;
A
#
# COMPACT_ATOMS: atom_id res chain seq x y z
N MET A 1 38.14 8.93 -28.91
CA MET A 1 37.14 8.82 -29.98
C MET A 1 35.80 9.20 -29.38
N PRO A 2 35.01 10.04 -30.03
CA PRO A 2 33.70 10.40 -29.45
C PRO A 2 32.80 9.15 -29.48
N THR A 3 32.36 8.75 -28.31
CA THR A 3 31.40 7.67 -28.13
C THR A 3 30.09 8.12 -28.79
N ASN A 4 29.65 7.40 -29.81
CA ASN A 4 28.44 7.72 -30.55
C ASN A 4 27.22 7.32 -29.70
N VAL A 5 26.85 8.17 -28.73
CA VAL A 5 25.74 7.95 -27.82
C VAL A 5 24.46 8.56 -28.41
N THR A 6 23.32 7.91 -28.17
CA THR A 6 22.02 8.34 -28.68
C THR A 6 21.58 9.67 -28.02
N PRO A 7 20.72 10.48 -28.68
CA PRO A 7 20.15 11.68 -28.09
C PRO A 7 19.45 11.40 -26.74
N ASP A 8 18.82 10.23 -26.61
CA ASP A 8 18.13 9.82 -25.39
C ASP A 8 19.10 9.54 -24.24
N TYR A 9 20.28 8.96 -24.53
CA TYR A 9 21.33 8.81 -23.54
C TYR A 9 21.82 10.16 -23.01
N LYS A 10 22.00 11.16 -23.90
CA LYS A 10 22.41 12.51 -23.49
C LYS A 10 21.38 13.16 -22.55
N ARG A 11 20.08 13.01 -22.86
CA ARG A 11 19.01 13.49 -21.97
C ARG A 11 19.03 12.81 -20.61
N ALA A 12 19.26 11.50 -20.57
CA ALA A 12 19.42 10.75 -19.31
C ALA A 12 20.67 11.20 -18.52
N GLU A 13 21.78 11.51 -19.20
CA GLU A 13 22.97 12.06 -18.57
C GLU A 13 22.74 13.47 -17.99
N GLU A 14 22.04 14.34 -18.70
CA GLU A 14 21.65 15.66 -18.19
C GLU A 14 20.73 15.53 -16.97
N ALA A 15 19.76 14.62 -17.02
CA ALA A 15 18.87 14.32 -15.91
C ALA A 15 19.62 13.76 -14.70
N PHE A 16 20.67 12.91 -14.94
CA PHE A 16 21.54 12.43 -13.86
C PHE A 16 22.33 13.57 -13.20
N ARG A 17 22.83 14.53 -13.98
CA ARG A 17 23.55 15.71 -13.45
C ARG A 17 22.63 16.64 -12.67
N ALA A 18 21.35 16.73 -13.04
CA ALA A 18 20.35 17.55 -12.37
C ALA A 18 19.79 16.91 -11.10
N ALA A 19 19.96 15.59 -10.93
CA ALA A 19 19.45 14.83 -9.80
C ALA A 19 20.10 15.26 -8.48
N LYS A 20 19.26 15.61 -7.50
CA LYS A 20 19.68 16.13 -6.19
C LYS A 20 19.78 15.04 -5.12
N THR A 21 18.99 13.98 -5.24
CA THR A 21 18.96 12.87 -4.27
C THR A 21 19.75 11.66 -4.78
N THR A 22 20.24 10.81 -3.87
CA THR A 22 20.95 9.58 -4.21
C THR A 22 20.07 8.66 -5.05
N ASP A 23 18.79 8.65 -4.76
CA ASP A 23 17.79 7.82 -5.41
C ASP A 23 17.48 8.25 -6.83
N GLU A 24 17.30 9.56 -7.02
CA GLU A 24 17.21 10.13 -8.37
C GLU A 24 18.46 9.78 -9.18
N LYS A 25 19.64 9.85 -8.58
CA LYS A 25 20.90 9.48 -9.23
C LYS A 25 20.92 8.00 -9.61
N ILE A 26 20.50 7.09 -8.72
CA ILE A 26 20.38 5.67 -8.99
C ILE A 26 19.43 5.42 -10.17
N ALA A 27 18.21 6.00 -10.12
CA ALA A 27 17.23 5.84 -11.19
C ALA A 27 17.76 6.33 -12.55
N ARG A 28 18.38 7.53 -12.58
CA ARG A 28 18.94 8.09 -13.83
C ARG A 28 20.15 7.33 -14.35
N LEU A 29 20.93 6.73 -13.46
CA LEU A 29 22.05 5.87 -13.86
C LEU A 29 21.56 4.55 -14.49
N GLU A 30 20.48 3.99 -13.99
CA GLU A 30 19.81 2.84 -14.58
C GLU A 30 19.25 3.16 -15.97
N ASP A 31 18.69 4.36 -16.15
CA ASP A 31 18.26 4.87 -17.45
C ASP A 31 19.42 4.95 -18.43
N MET A 32 20.54 5.52 -18.03
CA MET A 32 21.75 5.61 -18.85
C MET A 32 22.27 4.23 -19.26
N ILE A 33 22.27 3.26 -18.35
CA ILE A 33 22.68 1.87 -18.63
C ILE A 33 21.75 1.22 -19.66
N THR A 34 20.46 1.47 -19.57
CA THR A 34 19.44 0.89 -20.46
C THR A 34 19.49 1.50 -21.86
N LEU A 35 19.76 2.80 -21.95
CA LEU A 35 19.80 3.56 -23.23
C LEU A 35 21.17 3.48 -23.92
N LEU A 36 22.18 2.86 -23.27
CA LEU A 36 23.50 2.74 -23.86
C LEU A 36 23.53 1.65 -24.94
N PRO A 37 23.91 1.97 -26.19
CA PRO A 37 24.03 0.98 -27.25
C PRO A 37 25.10 -0.07 -26.89
N LYS A 38 24.74 -1.35 -27.04
CA LYS A 38 25.66 -2.47 -26.73
C LYS A 38 26.57 -2.74 -27.92
N HIS A 39 27.77 -2.18 -27.94
CA HIS A 39 28.83 -2.50 -28.90
C HIS A 39 30.22 -2.33 -28.27
N LYS A 40 31.22 -2.92 -28.88
CA LYS A 40 32.63 -2.96 -28.37
C LYS A 40 33.19 -1.60 -27.93
N GLY A 41 32.68 -0.48 -28.48
CA GLY A 41 33.10 0.88 -28.09
C GLY A 41 32.47 1.43 -26.83
N THR A 42 31.41 0.77 -26.32
CA THR A 42 30.67 1.21 -25.12
C THR A 42 30.89 0.27 -23.92
N ASP A 43 31.61 -0.82 -24.06
CA ASP A 43 31.82 -1.82 -22.99
C ASP A 43 32.49 -1.21 -21.75
N HIS A 44 33.47 -0.33 -21.92
CA HIS A 44 34.12 0.36 -20.81
C HIS A 44 33.16 1.32 -20.08
N LEU A 45 32.37 2.07 -20.85
CA LEU A 45 31.37 3.00 -20.29
C LEU A 45 30.28 2.24 -19.55
N PHE A 46 29.82 1.12 -20.10
CA PHE A 46 28.85 0.23 -19.47
C PHE A 46 29.37 -0.33 -18.13
N ALA A 47 30.62 -0.79 -18.10
CA ALA A 47 31.26 -1.28 -16.88
C ALA A 47 31.41 -0.17 -15.82
N ASP A 48 31.77 1.06 -16.25
CA ASP A 48 31.91 2.20 -15.35
C ASP A 48 30.55 2.63 -14.75
N LEU A 49 29.51 2.71 -15.58
CA LEU A 49 28.14 3.01 -15.11
C LEU A 49 27.64 1.97 -14.12
N LYS A 50 27.86 0.67 -14.39
CA LYS A 50 27.51 -0.41 -13.45
C LYS A 50 28.27 -0.32 -12.13
N ARG A 51 29.56 0.03 -12.16
CA ARG A 51 30.37 0.22 -10.94
C ARG A 51 29.85 1.40 -10.13
N ARG A 52 29.52 2.52 -10.79
CA ARG A 52 28.93 3.70 -10.12
C ARG A 52 27.58 3.38 -9.51
N LEU A 53 26.74 2.61 -10.23
CA LEU A 53 25.44 2.17 -9.74
C LEU A 53 25.58 1.29 -8.49
N ALA A 54 26.49 0.31 -8.52
CA ALA A 54 26.78 -0.55 -7.37
C ALA A 54 27.24 0.27 -6.15
N LYS A 55 28.16 1.22 -6.37
CA LYS A 55 28.66 2.09 -5.29
C LYS A 55 27.56 2.98 -4.69
N LEU A 56 26.72 3.58 -5.54
CA LEU A 56 25.58 4.39 -5.04
C LEU A 56 24.55 3.56 -4.29
N LYS A 57 24.29 2.32 -4.73
CA LYS A 57 23.42 1.39 -4.00
C LYS A 57 24.02 0.99 -2.65
N GLU A 58 25.32 0.68 -2.60
CA GLU A 58 26.04 0.37 -1.36
C GLU A 58 26.08 1.56 -0.39
N GLU A 59 26.31 2.78 -0.90
CA GLU A 59 26.24 4.01 -0.10
C GLU A 59 24.84 4.26 0.44
N ALA A 60 23.80 4.00 -0.35
CA ALA A 60 22.39 4.09 0.09
C ALA A 60 22.07 3.06 1.18
N GLU A 61 22.56 1.81 1.03
CA GLU A 61 22.38 0.75 2.03
C GLU A 61 23.20 1.01 3.31
N ALA A 62 24.44 1.48 3.19
CA ALA A 62 25.29 1.80 4.35
C ALA A 62 24.80 3.03 5.12
N GLY A 63 24.17 4.00 4.44
CA GLY A 63 23.53 5.16 5.04
C GLY A 63 22.27 4.80 5.85
N ALA A 64 21.50 3.82 5.39
CA ALA A 64 20.30 3.34 6.09
C ALA A 64 20.57 2.72 7.47
N GLY A 65 21.81 2.26 7.71
CA GLY A 65 22.21 1.65 8.99
C GLY A 65 22.70 2.62 10.07
N ARG A 66 22.99 3.88 9.76
CA ARG A 66 23.66 4.80 10.70
C ARG A 66 22.87 6.04 11.15
N HIS A 67 21.84 6.42 10.42
CA HIS A 67 20.95 7.53 10.83
C HIS A 67 19.54 7.18 10.39
N GLY A 68 18.60 7.15 11.33
CA GLY A 68 17.18 7.10 11.01
C GLY A 68 16.81 8.31 10.16
N GLY A 69 16.56 8.12 8.89
CA GLY A 69 16.15 9.18 7.98
C GLY A 69 16.92 9.21 6.68
N HIS A 70 16.76 8.24 5.79
CA HIS A 70 16.92 8.46 4.36
C HIS A 70 15.54 8.55 3.75
N ALA A 71 15.11 9.79 3.60
CA ALA A 71 13.94 10.16 2.86
C ALA A 71 14.16 9.88 1.36
N GLY A 72 13.85 8.67 0.93
CA GLY A 72 13.15 8.55 -0.34
C GLY A 72 11.89 9.42 -0.22
N PRO A 73 11.14 9.74 -1.29
CA PRO A 73 9.95 10.56 -1.14
C PRO A 73 9.12 9.93 -0.02
N GLU A 74 9.11 10.61 1.13
CA GLU A 74 8.44 10.13 2.34
C GLU A 74 6.96 10.23 2.01
N ILE A 75 6.36 9.08 1.68
CA ILE A 75 4.93 9.04 1.45
C ILE A 75 4.30 9.16 2.83
N GLY A 76 3.86 10.38 3.14
CA GLY A 76 3.13 10.65 4.36
C GLY A 76 1.95 9.66 4.48
N ARG A 77 1.74 9.13 5.67
CA ARG A 77 0.57 8.28 5.93
C ARG A 77 -0.68 9.15 6.00
N GLU A 78 -1.65 8.81 5.19
CA GLU A 78 -2.95 9.50 5.13
C GLU A 78 -4.10 8.48 5.22
N GLY A 79 -5.24 8.95 5.72
CA GLY A 79 -6.43 8.11 5.85
C GLY A 79 -6.39 7.14 7.03
N ALA A 80 -7.21 6.11 6.96
CA ALA A 80 -7.41 5.10 7.99
C ALA A 80 -6.24 4.11 8.09
N ALA A 81 -5.63 3.81 6.94
CA ALA A 81 -4.51 2.88 6.81
C ALA A 81 -3.74 3.13 5.52
N GLN A 82 -2.48 2.69 5.49
CA GLN A 82 -1.63 2.70 4.31
C GLN A 82 -1.29 1.26 3.89
N VAL A 83 -1.51 0.93 2.62
CA VAL A 83 -1.28 -0.41 2.06
C VAL A 83 -0.42 -0.30 0.80
N VAL A 84 0.60 -1.13 0.68
CA VAL A 84 1.54 -1.12 -0.46
C VAL A 84 1.21 -2.23 -1.45
N LEU A 85 1.05 -1.87 -2.73
CA LEU A 85 0.88 -2.82 -3.83
C LEU A 85 2.25 -3.30 -4.30
N VAL A 86 2.49 -4.60 -4.23
CA VAL A 86 3.74 -5.27 -4.63
C VAL A 86 3.45 -6.40 -5.60
N GLY A 87 4.39 -6.74 -6.46
CA GLY A 87 4.26 -7.87 -7.40
C GLY A 87 5.07 -7.65 -8.66
N ALA A 88 5.06 -8.65 -9.54
CA ALA A 88 5.82 -8.67 -10.78
C ALA A 88 5.38 -7.56 -11.76
N THR A 89 6.19 -7.33 -12.80
CA THR A 89 5.83 -6.43 -13.91
C THR A 89 4.57 -6.95 -14.61
N GLY A 90 3.59 -6.06 -14.84
CA GLY A 90 2.35 -6.40 -15.54
C GLY A 90 1.32 -7.15 -14.69
N ALA A 91 1.54 -7.37 -13.39
CA ALA A 91 0.58 -8.01 -12.49
C ALA A 91 -0.72 -7.20 -12.29
N GLY A 92 -0.71 -5.90 -12.65
CA GLY A 92 -1.89 -5.04 -12.59
C GLY A 92 -1.97 -4.13 -11.37
N LYS A 93 -0.87 -3.91 -10.66
CA LYS A 93 -0.79 -3.01 -9.50
C LYS A 93 -1.30 -1.61 -9.80
N SER A 94 -0.73 -0.96 -10.82
CA SER A 94 -1.12 0.39 -11.25
C SER A 94 -2.56 0.45 -11.76
N SER A 95 -3.06 -0.65 -12.37
CA SER A 95 -4.45 -0.75 -12.79
C SER A 95 -5.40 -0.80 -11.60
N ILE A 96 -5.04 -1.52 -10.52
CA ILE A 96 -5.80 -1.53 -9.26
C ILE A 96 -5.83 -0.12 -8.67
N LEU A 97 -4.67 0.54 -8.55
CA LEU A 97 -4.60 1.92 -8.05
C LEU A 97 -5.50 2.85 -8.85
N GLN A 98 -5.37 2.84 -10.19
CA GLN A 98 -6.15 3.71 -11.08
C GLN A 98 -7.66 3.48 -10.96
N ARG A 99 -8.09 2.22 -10.86
CA ARG A 99 -9.52 1.87 -10.76
C ARG A 99 -10.15 2.27 -9.44
N LEU A 100 -9.38 2.24 -8.36
CA LEU A 100 -9.88 2.50 -7.01
C LEU A 100 -9.68 3.93 -6.53
N THR A 101 -8.84 4.69 -7.24
CA THR A 101 -8.49 6.05 -6.83
C THR A 101 -8.65 7.01 -8.00
N HIS A 102 -8.62 8.31 -7.73
CA HIS A 102 -8.54 9.32 -8.79
C HIS A 102 -7.10 9.61 -9.21
N ALA A 103 -6.13 8.84 -8.72
CA ALA A 103 -4.74 8.94 -9.16
C ALA A 103 -4.63 8.64 -10.65
N GLN A 104 -3.82 9.42 -11.34
CA GLN A 104 -3.46 9.17 -12.74
C GLN A 104 -2.03 8.58 -12.75
N PRO A 105 -1.87 7.26 -12.55
CA PRO A 105 -0.56 6.65 -12.68
C PRO A 105 -0.11 6.77 -14.14
N GLU A 106 1.18 7.00 -14.35
CA GLU A 106 1.77 6.90 -15.68
C GLU A 106 1.67 5.45 -16.15
N ILE A 107 0.59 5.14 -16.90
CA ILE A 107 0.41 3.85 -17.56
C ILE A 107 1.01 3.97 -18.94
N GLY A 108 2.09 3.26 -19.18
CA GLY A 108 2.68 3.14 -20.51
C GLY A 108 2.82 1.66 -20.88
N ASP A 109 2.68 1.35 -22.16
CA ASP A 109 2.89 0.01 -22.73
C ASP A 109 4.35 -0.44 -22.71
N TRP A 110 5.24 0.32 -22.08
CA TRP A 110 6.66 0.03 -21.98
C TRP A 110 6.96 -0.70 -20.67
N PRO A 111 7.76 -1.76 -20.68
CA PRO A 111 8.22 -2.40 -19.46
C PRO A 111 8.99 -1.37 -18.60
N PHE A 112 8.68 -1.32 -17.26
CA PHE A 112 9.29 -0.44 -16.25
C PHE A 112 8.72 0.99 -16.10
N VAL A 113 7.42 1.19 -16.31
CA VAL A 113 6.79 2.52 -16.22
C VAL A 113 6.73 3.09 -14.81
N THR A 114 6.45 2.27 -13.79
CA THR A 114 6.40 2.74 -12.40
C THR A 114 7.81 2.74 -11.81
N ARG A 115 8.48 3.89 -11.79
CA ARG A 115 9.83 4.06 -11.22
C ARG A 115 9.84 4.66 -9.83
N ILE A 116 8.72 5.24 -9.42
CA ILE A 116 8.54 5.95 -8.16
C ILE A 116 7.30 5.39 -7.47
N LEU A 117 7.33 5.33 -6.14
CA LEU A 117 6.17 4.99 -5.33
C LEU A 117 5.06 6.03 -5.55
N GLN A 118 3.85 5.59 -5.90
CA GLN A 118 2.74 6.47 -6.21
C GLN A 118 1.57 6.23 -5.25
N PRO A 119 1.23 7.20 -4.38
CA PRO A 119 0.07 7.08 -3.51
C PRO A 119 -1.23 7.42 -4.24
N GLY A 120 -2.32 6.79 -3.82
CA GLY A 120 -3.68 7.13 -4.20
C GLY A 120 -4.64 6.78 -3.07
N MET A 121 -5.80 7.44 -3.01
CA MET A 121 -6.78 7.26 -1.94
C MET A 121 -7.98 6.48 -2.44
N ALA A 122 -8.14 5.26 -1.95
CA ALA A 122 -9.34 4.46 -2.12
C ALA A 122 -10.30 4.70 -0.95
N HIS A 123 -11.59 4.49 -1.16
CA HIS A 123 -12.60 4.71 -0.14
C HIS A 123 -13.48 3.48 0.02
N TYR A 124 -13.69 3.08 1.26
CA TYR A 124 -14.79 2.21 1.63
C TYR A 124 -15.79 3.01 2.45
N GLU A 125 -16.94 3.32 1.84
CA GLU A 125 -17.89 4.29 2.39
C GLU A 125 -17.19 5.62 2.73
N ASP A 126 -17.11 6.00 3.99
CA ASP A 126 -16.45 7.21 4.49
C ASP A 126 -15.05 6.98 5.11
N ALA A 127 -14.53 5.75 5.03
CA ALA A 127 -13.18 5.41 5.47
C ALA A 127 -12.18 5.48 4.30
N PRO A 128 -11.24 6.45 4.28
CA PRO A 128 -10.20 6.53 3.27
C PRO A 128 -9.06 5.55 3.58
N ILE A 129 -8.63 4.77 2.59
CA ILE A 129 -7.48 3.84 2.65
C ILE A 129 -6.47 4.27 1.61
N GLN A 130 -5.25 4.59 2.04
CA GLN A 130 -4.18 4.96 1.14
C GLN A 130 -3.56 3.71 0.52
N LEU A 131 -3.56 3.65 -0.81
CA LEU A 131 -2.86 2.63 -1.58
C LEU A 131 -1.58 3.24 -2.16
N VAL A 132 -0.47 2.52 -2.08
CA VAL A 132 0.81 2.95 -2.63
C VAL A 132 1.23 1.97 -3.72
N ASP A 133 1.21 2.40 -4.98
CA ASP A 133 1.74 1.60 -6.08
C ASP A 133 3.26 1.59 -6.04
N SER A 134 3.86 0.42 -6.21
CA SER A 134 5.32 0.26 -6.19
C SER A 134 5.87 -0.16 -7.55
N PRO A 135 7.14 0.15 -7.82
CA PRO A 135 7.86 -0.46 -8.91
C PRO A 135 7.82 -1.99 -8.79
N ALA A 136 7.85 -2.66 -9.94
CA ALA A 136 7.81 -4.12 -9.97
C ALA A 136 9.03 -4.74 -9.29
N ILE A 137 8.79 -5.85 -8.60
CA ILE A 137 9.84 -6.74 -8.11
C ILE A 137 10.16 -7.79 -9.18
N ALA A 138 11.42 -8.21 -9.24
CA ALA A 138 11.91 -9.24 -10.16
C ALA A 138 13.05 -10.04 -9.50
N PRO A 139 13.37 -11.25 -9.98
CA PRO A 139 14.47 -12.03 -9.43
C PRO A 139 15.74 -11.21 -9.25
N GLY A 140 16.28 -11.18 -8.03
CA GLY A 140 17.48 -10.41 -7.66
C GLY A 140 17.33 -8.89 -7.67
N THR A 141 16.12 -8.35 -7.90
CA THR A 141 15.89 -6.90 -7.96
C THR A 141 14.68 -6.48 -7.13
N MET A 142 14.95 -5.74 -6.07
CA MET A 142 13.94 -5.08 -5.25
C MET A 142 14.22 -3.58 -5.19
N PRO A 143 13.23 -2.71 -5.41
CA PRO A 143 13.42 -1.26 -5.31
C PRO A 143 13.91 -0.85 -3.92
N VAL A 144 14.94 -0.01 -3.86
CA VAL A 144 15.65 0.35 -2.60
C VAL A 144 14.69 0.92 -1.55
N HIS A 145 13.74 1.77 -1.96
CA HIS A 145 12.80 2.44 -1.02
C HIS A 145 11.59 1.61 -0.65
N LEU A 146 11.32 0.53 -1.38
CA LEU A 146 10.14 -0.29 -1.17
C LEU A 146 10.09 -0.86 0.26
N LEU A 147 11.22 -1.34 0.77
CA LEU A 147 11.30 -1.95 2.10
C LEU A 147 10.95 -0.98 3.23
N GLY A 148 11.40 0.27 3.12
CA GLY A 148 11.08 1.31 4.11
C GLY A 148 9.58 1.57 4.20
N VAL A 149 8.92 1.72 3.04
CA VAL A 149 7.48 1.94 2.98
C VAL A 149 6.70 0.69 3.40
N VAL A 150 7.12 -0.49 2.99
CA VAL A 150 6.52 -1.77 3.39
C VAL A 150 6.55 -1.95 4.91
N ARG A 151 7.71 -1.73 5.57
CA ARG A 151 7.81 -1.81 7.05
C ARG A 151 7.01 -0.72 7.77
N GLY A 152 6.82 0.43 7.14
CA GLY A 152 6.01 1.52 7.69
C GLY A 152 4.52 1.41 7.41
N SER A 153 4.08 0.51 6.54
CA SER A 153 2.68 0.34 6.15
C SER A 153 1.89 -0.53 7.12
N ASP A 154 0.56 -0.49 7.00
CA ASP A 154 -0.34 -1.38 7.75
C ASP A 154 -0.53 -2.74 7.07
N GLY A 155 -0.06 -2.87 5.82
CA GLY A 155 -0.07 -4.14 5.10
C GLY A 155 0.40 -4.03 3.65
N VAL A 156 0.61 -5.18 3.06
CA VAL A 156 1.03 -5.39 1.68
C VAL A 156 -0.05 -6.12 0.91
N LEU A 157 -0.34 -5.67 -0.31
CA LEU A 157 -1.09 -6.45 -1.30
C LEU A 157 -0.08 -7.04 -2.29
N LEU A 158 0.16 -8.33 -2.18
CA LEU A 158 0.95 -9.06 -3.16
C LEU A 158 0.05 -9.40 -4.35
N VAL A 159 0.25 -8.68 -5.45
CA VAL A 159 -0.59 -8.79 -6.66
C VAL A 159 0.02 -9.82 -7.59
N GLU A 160 -0.73 -10.90 -7.81
CA GLU A 160 -0.35 -12.02 -8.65
C GLU A 160 -1.23 -12.09 -9.92
N ASP A 161 -0.61 -12.42 -11.04
CA ASP A 161 -1.24 -12.42 -12.37
C ASP A 161 -1.73 -13.80 -12.77
N LEU A 162 -3.03 -14.03 -12.70
CA LEU A 162 -3.65 -15.30 -13.08
C LEU A 162 -3.60 -15.61 -14.59
N SER A 163 -3.16 -14.68 -15.44
CA SER A 163 -2.96 -14.95 -16.86
C SER A 163 -1.62 -15.61 -17.19
N ARG A 164 -0.70 -15.70 -16.22
CA ARG A 164 0.68 -16.16 -16.42
C ARG A 164 0.87 -17.60 -16.00
N ASP A 165 1.61 -18.36 -16.80
CA ASP A 165 2.01 -19.73 -16.46
C ASP A 165 3.12 -19.75 -15.39
N THR A 166 3.83 -18.63 -15.20
CA THR A 166 4.88 -18.45 -14.16
C THR A 166 4.32 -18.02 -12.81
N LEU A 167 3.01 -18.01 -12.61
CA LEU A 167 2.32 -17.52 -11.41
C LEU A 167 2.94 -18.04 -10.09
N LEU A 168 3.17 -19.34 -9.99
CA LEU A 168 3.68 -19.98 -8.77
C LEU A 168 5.16 -19.59 -8.53
N ASP A 169 5.96 -19.50 -9.59
CA ASP A 169 7.35 -19.06 -9.52
C ASP A 169 7.44 -17.56 -9.16
N ASP A 170 6.55 -16.73 -9.70
CA ASP A 170 6.46 -15.31 -9.38
C ASP A 170 6.15 -15.11 -7.89
N PHE A 171 5.19 -15.88 -7.35
CA PHE A 171 4.85 -15.86 -5.92
C PHE A 171 6.04 -16.28 -5.03
N GLU A 172 6.67 -17.42 -5.31
CA GLU A 172 7.83 -17.88 -4.52
C GLU A 172 9.02 -16.91 -4.64
N THR A 173 9.23 -16.32 -5.82
CA THR A 173 10.24 -15.27 -6.02
C THR A 173 9.96 -14.06 -5.12
N ALA A 174 8.71 -13.60 -5.06
CA ALA A 174 8.32 -12.50 -4.20
C ALA A 174 8.59 -12.83 -2.71
N MET A 175 8.16 -14.00 -2.26
CA MET A 175 8.37 -14.44 -0.88
C MET A 175 9.87 -14.54 -0.53
N ALA A 176 10.69 -15.08 -1.43
CA ALA A 176 12.15 -15.18 -1.25
C ALA A 176 12.81 -13.81 -1.17
N LEU A 177 12.46 -12.87 -2.05
CA LEU A 177 13.02 -11.51 -2.07
C LEU A 177 12.75 -10.76 -0.76
N PHE A 178 11.57 -10.89 -0.18
CA PHE A 178 11.26 -10.29 1.11
C PHE A 178 12.02 -10.97 2.25
N ALA A 179 12.11 -12.31 2.24
CA ALA A 179 12.85 -13.08 3.24
C ALA A 179 14.35 -12.75 3.23
N GLU A 180 14.99 -12.61 2.05
CA GLU A 180 16.38 -12.17 1.90
C GLU A 180 16.64 -10.78 2.51
N ARG A 181 15.62 -9.94 2.58
CA ARG A 181 15.68 -8.60 3.16
C ARG A 181 15.16 -8.55 4.61
N HIS A 182 15.05 -9.69 5.27
CA HIS A 182 14.55 -9.83 6.64
C HIS A 182 13.14 -9.24 6.83
N VAL A 183 12.26 -9.36 5.82
CA VAL A 183 10.83 -9.04 5.92
C VAL A 183 10.04 -10.33 5.77
N ARG A 184 9.22 -10.63 6.76
CA ARG A 184 8.31 -11.77 6.75
C ARG A 184 6.91 -11.32 6.39
N LEU A 185 6.40 -11.77 5.26
CA LEU A 185 5.00 -11.56 4.90
C LEU A 185 4.14 -12.56 5.67
N VAL A 186 3.22 -12.06 6.48
CA VAL A 186 2.43 -12.85 7.43
C VAL A 186 0.92 -12.63 7.21
N ARG A 187 0.12 -13.63 7.60
CA ARG A 187 -1.34 -13.58 7.46
C ARG A 187 -1.99 -12.63 8.46
N GLU A 188 -1.56 -12.71 9.71
CA GLU A 188 -2.12 -11.92 10.80
C GLU A 188 -1.29 -10.66 11.09
N ARG A 189 -1.89 -9.71 11.74
CA ARG A 189 -1.17 -8.51 12.15
C ARG A 189 -0.08 -8.88 13.13
N ALA A 190 1.15 -8.42 12.84
CA ALA A 190 2.29 -8.64 13.71
C ALA A 190 2.14 -7.88 15.03
N GLU A 191 2.79 -8.39 16.06
CA GLU A 191 2.91 -7.68 17.34
C GLU A 191 3.69 -6.37 17.13
N PRO A 192 3.41 -5.31 17.92
CA PRO A 192 4.02 -3.98 17.70
C PRO A 192 5.56 -3.95 17.75
N HIS A 193 6.18 -4.94 18.41
CA HIS A 193 7.63 -5.07 18.54
C HIS A 193 8.28 -5.85 17.38
N ASP A 194 7.50 -6.58 16.59
CA ASP A 194 7.98 -7.38 15.45
C ASP A 194 7.93 -6.54 14.15
N ARG A 195 8.95 -5.73 13.95
CA ARG A 195 9.06 -4.83 12.79
C ARG A 195 9.39 -5.54 11.48
N ASP A 196 9.79 -6.79 11.54
CA ASP A 196 10.14 -7.58 10.37
C ASP A 196 8.94 -8.38 9.82
N ALA A 197 7.87 -8.50 10.59
CA ALA A 197 6.64 -9.14 10.15
C ALA A 197 5.64 -8.09 9.64
N VAL A 198 5.28 -8.21 8.37
CA VAL A 198 4.32 -7.32 7.70
C VAL A 198 3.13 -8.12 7.22
N ARG A 199 1.92 -7.66 7.58
CA ARG A 199 0.69 -8.32 7.15
C ARG A 199 0.56 -8.28 5.64
N CYS A 200 0.22 -9.41 5.02
CA CYS A 200 0.12 -9.55 3.57
C CYS A 200 -1.18 -10.23 3.16
N LEU A 201 -1.81 -9.66 2.12
CA LEU A 201 -2.95 -10.24 1.41
C LEU A 201 -2.54 -10.50 -0.04
N VAL A 202 -2.77 -11.71 -0.53
CA VAL A 202 -2.52 -12.04 -1.93
C VAL A 202 -3.74 -11.64 -2.77
N VAL A 203 -3.53 -10.76 -3.74
CA VAL A 203 -4.55 -10.35 -4.71
C VAL A 203 -4.33 -11.12 -6.00
N ALA A 204 -5.12 -12.16 -6.23
CA ALA A 204 -5.10 -12.95 -7.46
C ALA A 204 -5.84 -12.18 -8.56
N ASN A 205 -5.10 -11.39 -9.33
CA ASN A 205 -5.65 -10.48 -10.34
C ASN A 205 -5.83 -11.16 -11.70
N LYS A 206 -6.64 -10.53 -12.56
CA LYS A 206 -7.02 -11.01 -13.90
C LYS A 206 -7.82 -12.31 -13.88
N THR A 207 -8.78 -12.39 -12.98
CA THR A 207 -9.72 -13.53 -12.90
C THR A 207 -10.57 -13.73 -14.17
N ASP A 208 -10.58 -12.74 -15.06
CA ASP A 208 -11.20 -12.74 -16.38
C ASP A 208 -10.35 -13.47 -17.45
N ALA A 209 -9.09 -13.78 -17.16
CA ALA A 209 -8.20 -14.43 -18.12
C ALA A 209 -8.54 -15.91 -18.34
N PRO A 210 -8.28 -16.47 -19.54
CA PRO A 210 -8.44 -17.91 -19.81
C PRO A 210 -7.61 -18.75 -18.84
N GLY A 211 -8.22 -19.80 -18.25
CA GLY A 211 -7.57 -20.70 -17.28
C GLY A 211 -7.32 -20.09 -15.89
N ALA A 212 -7.84 -18.88 -15.62
CA ALA A 212 -7.66 -18.22 -14.32
C ALA A 212 -8.27 -19.01 -13.16
N ALA A 213 -9.37 -19.76 -13.37
CA ALA A 213 -10.01 -20.56 -12.34
C ALA A 213 -9.08 -21.66 -11.79
N ASP A 214 -8.43 -22.40 -12.69
CA ASP A 214 -7.52 -23.48 -12.32
C ASP A 214 -6.27 -22.91 -11.63
N ARG A 215 -5.72 -21.83 -12.18
CA ARG A 215 -4.55 -21.14 -11.57
C ARG A 215 -4.88 -20.54 -10.21
N LEU A 216 -6.09 -20.00 -10.02
CA LEU A 216 -6.53 -19.53 -8.70
C LEU A 216 -6.60 -20.66 -7.69
N THR A 217 -7.06 -21.84 -8.11
CA THR A 217 -7.10 -23.02 -7.26
C THR A 217 -5.68 -23.44 -6.85
N LEU A 218 -4.76 -23.56 -7.81
CA LEU A 218 -3.36 -23.88 -7.54
C LEU A 218 -2.69 -22.85 -6.63
N LEU A 219 -2.91 -21.56 -6.87
CA LEU A 219 -2.37 -20.49 -6.02
C LEU A 219 -2.91 -20.60 -4.59
N ARG A 220 -4.21 -20.86 -4.43
CA ARG A 220 -4.83 -21.05 -3.12
C ARG A 220 -4.26 -22.24 -2.37
N GLU A 221 -4.02 -23.34 -3.03
CA GLU A 221 -3.37 -24.52 -2.43
C GLU A 221 -1.95 -24.22 -1.96
N LEU A 222 -1.16 -23.50 -2.79
CA LEU A 222 0.19 -23.10 -2.43
C LEU A 222 0.24 -22.13 -1.24
N VAL A 223 -0.73 -21.23 -1.13
CA VAL A 223 -0.75 -20.11 -0.18
C VAL A 223 -1.52 -20.44 1.11
N ALA A 224 -2.38 -21.49 1.12
CA ALA A 224 -3.44 -21.74 2.10
C ALA A 224 -3.05 -21.57 3.58
N ASP A 225 -1.89 -22.08 3.98
CA ASP A 225 -1.41 -22.04 5.38
C ASP A 225 -0.54 -20.79 5.67
N ARG A 226 -0.20 -20.03 4.65
CA ARG A 226 0.76 -18.91 4.73
C ARG A 226 0.06 -17.56 4.73
N LEU A 227 -0.81 -17.33 3.76
CA LEU A 227 -1.45 -16.02 3.52
C LEU A 227 -2.91 -16.20 3.11
N GLU A 228 -3.69 -15.13 3.16
CA GLU A 228 -5.05 -15.07 2.63
C GLU A 228 -5.02 -14.64 1.15
N THR A 229 -5.92 -15.21 0.34
CA THR A 229 -6.00 -14.92 -1.10
C THR A 229 -7.40 -14.41 -1.48
N VAL A 230 -7.45 -13.28 -2.16
CA VAL A 230 -8.67 -12.70 -2.71
C VAL A 230 -8.59 -12.60 -4.23
N PRO A 231 -9.62 -13.03 -4.97
CA PRO A 231 -9.68 -12.86 -6.41
C PRO A 231 -9.96 -11.39 -6.77
N CYS A 232 -9.41 -10.92 -7.90
CA CYS A 232 -9.62 -9.56 -8.39
C CYS A 232 -9.63 -9.54 -9.92
N SER A 233 -10.40 -8.63 -10.51
CA SER A 233 -10.28 -8.25 -11.91
C SER A 233 -10.44 -6.74 -12.07
N CYS A 234 -9.54 -6.13 -12.83
CA CYS A 234 -9.63 -4.74 -13.27
C CYS A 234 -10.29 -4.62 -14.66
N ALA A 235 -10.70 -5.72 -15.27
CA ALA A 235 -11.42 -5.68 -16.54
C ALA A 235 -12.75 -4.92 -16.39
N PRO A 236 -13.19 -4.17 -17.39
CA PRO A 236 -14.55 -3.60 -17.39
C PRO A 236 -15.56 -4.75 -17.31
N ASP A 237 -16.64 -4.54 -16.56
CA ASP A 237 -17.77 -5.49 -16.53
C ASP A 237 -18.33 -5.67 -17.97
N ALA A 238 -17.83 -6.64 -18.68
CA ALA A 238 -18.28 -6.99 -20.01
C ALA A 238 -19.41 -8.03 -19.88
N GLY A 239 -20.62 -7.56 -19.58
CA GLY A 239 -21.90 -8.23 -19.71
C GLY A 239 -22.03 -9.68 -19.21
N GLU A 240 -21.62 -10.65 -19.99
CA GLU A 240 -21.83 -12.09 -19.68
C GLU A 240 -20.64 -12.79 -18.99
N ARG A 241 -19.47 -12.19 -18.97
CA ARG A 241 -18.30 -12.72 -18.25
C ARG A 241 -18.14 -12.02 -16.92
N ARG A 242 -18.95 -12.41 -15.95
CA ARG A 242 -18.67 -12.02 -14.55
C ARG A 242 -17.32 -12.61 -14.17
N PRO A 243 -16.36 -11.76 -13.69
CA PRO A 243 -15.13 -12.29 -13.11
C PRO A 243 -15.48 -13.27 -12.00
N LEU A 244 -14.66 -14.32 -11.84
CA LEU A 244 -14.80 -15.34 -10.79
C LEU A 244 -14.80 -14.65 -9.42
N ASN A 245 -15.99 -14.18 -8.97
CA ASN A 245 -16.25 -13.57 -7.67
C ASN A 245 -15.14 -12.63 -7.15
N GLY A 246 -14.88 -11.51 -7.84
CA GLY A 246 -13.92 -10.51 -7.37
C GLY A 246 -13.78 -9.35 -8.33
N SER A 247 -14.67 -8.36 -8.20
CA SER A 247 -14.46 -7.06 -8.86
C SER A 247 -13.43 -6.25 -8.08
N VAL A 248 -12.61 -5.48 -8.80
CA VAL A 248 -11.72 -4.50 -8.15
C VAL A 248 -12.51 -3.52 -7.29
N ALA A 249 -13.76 -3.23 -7.63
CA ALA A 249 -14.64 -2.34 -6.85
C ALA A 249 -14.95 -2.88 -5.44
N ASP A 250 -14.87 -4.19 -5.22
CA ASP A 250 -15.10 -4.81 -3.91
C ASP A 250 -13.88 -4.73 -3.00
N LEU A 251 -12.70 -4.49 -3.58
CA LEU A 251 -11.41 -4.54 -2.87
C LEU A 251 -11.33 -3.56 -1.69
N PRO A 252 -11.83 -2.30 -1.75
CA PRO A 252 -11.83 -1.41 -0.59
C PRO A 252 -12.57 -1.98 0.61
N GLY A 253 -13.73 -2.63 0.40
CA GLY A 253 -14.48 -3.32 1.46
C GLY A 253 -13.75 -4.54 2.02
N VAL A 254 -13.05 -5.28 1.17
CA VAL A 254 -12.17 -6.38 1.59
C VAL A 254 -11.05 -5.83 2.47
N LEU A 255 -10.37 -4.76 2.03
CA LEU A 255 -9.27 -4.14 2.77
C LEU A 255 -9.73 -3.57 4.11
N PHE A 256 -10.87 -2.93 4.16
CA PHE A 256 -11.45 -2.39 5.39
C PHE A 256 -11.60 -3.50 6.46
N ARG A 257 -12.23 -4.63 6.08
CA ARG A 257 -12.39 -5.79 6.97
C ARG A 257 -11.06 -6.49 7.28
N TRP A 258 -10.23 -6.69 6.27
CA TRP A 258 -8.92 -7.32 6.43
C TRP A 258 -8.03 -6.53 7.38
N LEU A 259 -7.95 -5.21 7.24
CA LEU A 259 -7.20 -4.33 8.15
C LEU A 259 -7.84 -4.19 9.52
N ARG A 260 -9.10 -4.64 9.68
CA ARG A 260 -9.88 -4.49 10.91
C ARG A 260 -10.00 -3.03 11.33
N ILE A 261 -10.34 -2.16 10.36
CA ILE A 261 -10.54 -0.73 10.60
C ILE A 261 -11.86 -0.53 11.34
N VAL A 262 -11.84 0.35 12.32
CA VAL A 262 -13.00 0.76 13.12
C VAL A 262 -13.21 2.25 12.93
N ARG A 263 -14.42 2.64 12.53
CA ARG A 263 -14.86 4.03 12.38
C ARG A 263 -15.57 4.48 13.64
N VAL A 264 -15.18 5.63 14.13
CA VAL A 264 -15.80 6.25 15.29
C VAL A 264 -16.18 7.69 14.95
N TYR A 265 -17.44 8.02 15.13
CA TYR A 265 -17.95 9.36 14.90
C TYR A 265 -17.92 10.16 16.19
N THR A 266 -17.78 11.47 16.09
CA THR A 266 -17.81 12.35 17.26
C THR A 266 -18.98 13.32 17.19
N ARG A 267 -19.51 13.63 18.36
CA ARG A 267 -20.58 14.60 18.56
C ARG A 267 -20.09 15.67 19.52
N THR A 268 -20.41 16.93 19.23
CA THR A 268 -20.17 18.04 20.15
C THR A 268 -21.23 18.06 21.24
N PRO A 269 -20.87 18.19 22.53
CA PRO A 269 -21.82 18.27 23.63
C PRO A 269 -22.85 19.39 23.40
N GLY A 270 -24.14 19.07 23.58
CA GLY A 270 -25.24 20.03 23.46
C GLY A 270 -25.64 20.43 22.04
N GLN A 271 -24.98 19.90 21.00
CA GLN A 271 -25.33 20.14 19.60
C GLN A 271 -26.08 18.96 18.99
N HIS A 272 -26.86 19.23 17.95
CA HIS A 272 -27.43 18.17 17.14
C HIS A 272 -26.33 17.36 16.47
N PHE A 273 -26.50 16.04 16.35
CA PHE A 273 -25.51 15.22 15.68
C PHE A 273 -25.46 15.56 14.17
N GLU A 274 -24.29 15.95 13.71
CA GLU A 274 -24.01 16.06 12.27
C GLU A 274 -22.99 14.98 11.90
N ARG A 275 -23.30 14.19 10.86
CA ARG A 275 -22.39 13.17 10.36
C ARG A 275 -21.14 13.82 9.76
N THR A 276 -20.09 13.83 10.52
CA THR A 276 -18.75 14.28 10.10
C THR A 276 -17.93 13.09 9.56
N LYS A 277 -16.73 13.36 9.04
CA LYS A 277 -15.78 12.29 8.71
C LYS A 277 -15.46 11.51 10.00
N PRO A 278 -15.49 10.17 9.96
CA PRO A 278 -15.13 9.37 11.13
C PRO A 278 -13.64 9.49 11.46
N PHE A 279 -13.32 9.38 12.73
CA PHE A 279 -12.00 9.00 13.17
C PHE A 279 -11.84 7.50 13.00
N THR A 280 -10.67 7.07 12.60
CA THR A 280 -10.43 5.64 12.33
C THR A 280 -9.32 5.12 13.22
N VAL A 281 -9.60 3.99 13.87
CA VAL A 281 -8.65 3.21 14.66
C VAL A 281 -8.68 1.77 14.19
N PHE A 282 -7.78 0.94 14.67
CA PHE A 282 -7.86 -0.50 14.44
C PHE A 282 -8.66 -1.20 15.55
N GLU A 283 -9.14 -2.40 15.26
CA GLU A 283 -9.81 -3.25 16.24
C GLU A 283 -8.96 -3.38 17.53
N GLY A 284 -9.63 -3.26 18.68
CA GLY A 284 -8.98 -3.18 19.97
C GLY A 284 -8.57 -1.77 20.39
N GLY A 285 -8.73 -0.78 19.53
CA GLY A 285 -8.56 0.63 19.88
C GLY A 285 -9.57 1.08 20.93
N THR A 286 -9.22 2.11 21.71
CA THR A 286 -9.99 2.61 22.85
C THR A 286 -10.51 4.03 22.60
N VAL A 287 -11.43 4.48 23.46
CA VAL A 287 -11.87 5.88 23.52
C VAL A 287 -10.65 6.82 23.67
N GLY A 288 -9.63 6.41 24.42
CA GLY A 288 -8.38 7.19 24.56
C GLY A 288 -7.63 7.37 23.27
N ASP A 289 -7.58 6.35 22.41
CA ASP A 289 -6.94 6.43 21.11
C ASP A 289 -7.69 7.37 20.17
N VAL A 290 -9.03 7.33 20.18
CA VAL A 290 -9.86 8.29 19.45
C VAL A 290 -9.63 9.72 19.93
N CYS A 291 -9.55 9.95 21.26
CA CYS A 291 -9.26 11.25 21.81
C CYS A 291 -7.92 11.83 21.31
N ALA A 292 -6.89 10.99 21.21
CA ALA A 292 -5.59 11.41 20.69
C ALA A 292 -5.64 11.86 19.22
N LEU A 293 -6.54 11.26 18.43
CA LEU A 293 -6.76 11.66 17.03
C LEU A 293 -7.59 12.95 16.92
N VAL A 294 -8.51 13.21 17.86
CA VAL A 294 -9.33 14.41 17.85
C VAL A 294 -8.48 15.64 18.19
N HIS A 295 -7.81 15.64 19.32
CA HIS A 295 -6.89 16.68 19.76
C HIS A 295 -6.12 16.25 21.00
N LYS A 296 -4.91 16.75 21.16
CA LYS A 296 -4.04 16.46 22.30
C LYS A 296 -4.68 16.72 23.66
N ASP A 297 -5.45 17.82 23.78
CA ASP A 297 -6.13 18.18 25.03
C ASP A 297 -7.16 17.13 25.45
N PHE A 298 -7.89 16.53 24.49
CA PHE A 298 -8.83 15.43 24.81
C PHE A 298 -8.09 14.18 25.29
N ALA A 299 -6.93 13.89 24.72
CA ALA A 299 -6.10 12.78 25.17
C ALA A 299 -5.63 12.94 26.62
N GLU A 300 -5.33 14.16 27.07
CA GLU A 300 -4.80 14.45 28.40
C GLU A 300 -5.89 14.70 29.46
N ARG A 301 -6.98 15.38 29.08
CA ARG A 301 -7.95 15.95 30.03
C ARG A 301 -9.32 15.28 30.04
N LEU A 302 -9.53 14.21 29.25
CA LEU A 302 -10.80 13.50 29.21
C LEU A 302 -11.22 13.02 30.61
N ARG A 303 -12.39 13.45 31.04
CA ARG A 303 -13.02 12.97 32.29
C ARG A 303 -13.83 11.71 32.05
N PHE A 304 -14.71 11.75 31.07
CA PHE A 304 -15.56 10.64 30.62
C PHE A 304 -16.02 10.89 29.19
N ALA A 305 -16.51 9.85 28.53
CA ALA A 305 -17.21 9.99 27.26
C ALA A 305 -18.61 9.40 27.37
N ARG A 306 -19.52 9.93 26.56
CA ARG A 306 -20.81 9.29 26.30
C ARG A 306 -20.72 8.53 25.00
N LEU A 307 -21.07 7.27 25.05
CA LEU A 307 -20.96 6.33 23.94
C LEU A 307 -22.33 5.86 23.49
N TRP A 308 -22.64 6.03 22.22
CA TRP A 308 -23.76 5.36 21.55
C TRP A 308 -23.17 4.22 20.71
N ARG A 309 -23.73 3.02 20.88
CA ARG A 309 -23.27 1.79 20.20
C ARG A 309 -24.43 1.01 19.60
N GLY A 310 -24.20 0.28 18.51
CA GLY A 310 -25.18 -0.57 17.87
C GLY A 310 -26.45 0.18 17.41
N PRO A 311 -27.67 -0.27 17.81
CA PRO A 311 -28.91 0.39 17.36
C PRO A 311 -29.00 1.85 17.76
N ALA A 312 -28.45 2.25 18.93
CA ALA A 312 -28.48 3.63 19.40
C ALA A 312 -27.56 4.53 18.55
N ALA A 313 -26.39 4.03 18.15
CA ALA A 313 -25.50 4.72 17.22
C ALA A 313 -26.12 4.78 15.81
N ALA A 314 -26.66 3.67 15.32
CA ALA A 314 -27.32 3.62 14.01
C ALA A 314 -28.49 4.61 13.92
N ALA A 315 -29.26 4.77 15.01
CA ALA A 315 -30.33 5.77 15.07
C ALA A 315 -29.79 7.20 15.00
N LEU A 316 -28.66 7.52 15.62
CA LEU A 316 -28.01 8.83 15.52
C LEU A 316 -27.46 9.09 14.11
N LEU A 317 -26.86 8.06 13.46
CA LEU A 317 -26.27 8.16 12.14
C LEU A 317 -27.30 8.24 11.01
N ALA A 318 -28.58 7.87 11.30
CA ALA A 318 -29.68 7.96 10.34
C ALA A 318 -30.12 9.41 10.10
N PRO A 319 -30.53 9.77 8.88
CA PRO A 319 -31.15 11.06 8.60
C PRO A 319 -32.40 11.27 9.53
N HIS A 320 -32.43 12.37 10.28
CA HIS A 320 -33.49 12.69 11.23
C HIS A 320 -33.63 11.74 12.44
N GLY A 321 -32.57 10.98 12.76
CA GLY A 321 -32.55 10.02 13.85
C GLY A 321 -32.45 10.69 15.22
N GLY A 322 -33.26 10.19 16.19
CA GLY A 322 -33.08 10.47 17.61
C GLY A 322 -32.25 9.39 18.26
N GLY A 323 -31.15 9.74 18.91
CA GLY A 323 -30.30 8.76 19.59
C GLY A 323 -30.96 8.19 20.83
N GLY A 324 -30.73 6.90 21.10
CA GLY A 324 -31.05 6.27 22.37
C GLY A 324 -30.22 6.85 23.52
N GLU A 325 -30.38 6.30 24.73
CA GLU A 325 -29.55 6.70 25.87
C GLU A 325 -28.09 6.26 25.69
N PRO A 326 -27.15 7.19 25.94
CA PRO A 326 -25.71 6.84 25.86
C PRO A 326 -25.22 6.11 27.10
N LEU A 327 -24.20 5.31 26.92
CA LEU A 327 -23.41 4.74 28.01
C LEU A 327 -22.33 5.74 28.46
N THR A 328 -22.14 5.94 29.74
CA THR A 328 -20.98 6.70 30.25
C THR A 328 -19.80 5.77 30.37
N VAL A 329 -18.75 6.08 29.66
CA VAL A 329 -17.56 5.20 29.54
C VAL A 329 -16.27 5.93 29.89
N SER A 330 -15.27 5.16 30.26
CA SER A 330 -13.94 5.64 30.55
C SER A 330 -13.05 5.68 29.31
N ARG A 331 -11.86 6.23 29.46
CA ARG A 331 -10.82 6.27 28.43
C ARG A 331 -10.38 4.88 27.91
N ALA A 332 -10.45 3.86 28.78
CA ALA A 332 -10.03 2.50 28.44
C ALA A 332 -11.10 1.65 27.74
N GLU A 333 -12.32 2.21 27.54
CA GLU A 333 -13.39 1.49 26.85
C GLU A 333 -12.99 1.20 25.40
N PRO A 334 -13.05 -0.07 24.94
CA PRO A 334 -12.83 -0.42 23.54
C PRO A 334 -13.93 0.18 22.65
N VAL A 335 -13.55 0.63 21.47
CA VAL A 335 -14.49 1.15 20.47
C VAL A 335 -14.77 0.12 19.37
N HIS A 336 -15.97 0.19 18.77
CA HIS A 336 -16.41 -0.69 17.68
C HIS A 336 -16.83 0.14 16.48
N ASP A 337 -16.85 -0.50 15.29
CA ASP A 337 -17.22 0.20 14.07
C ASP A 337 -18.64 0.77 14.14
N GLY A 338 -18.73 2.06 13.80
CA GLY A 338 -19.99 2.81 13.86
C GLY A 338 -20.33 3.41 15.22
N ASP A 339 -19.47 3.28 16.24
CA ASP A 339 -19.69 3.97 17.53
C ASP A 339 -19.70 5.49 17.37
N VAL A 340 -20.54 6.16 18.18
CA VAL A 340 -20.59 7.62 18.27
C VAL A 340 -20.17 8.05 19.68
N LEU A 341 -19.22 8.97 19.78
CA LEU A 341 -18.68 9.48 21.03
C LEU A 341 -19.00 10.97 21.23
N GLU A 342 -19.37 11.32 22.43
CA GLU A 342 -19.42 12.70 22.95
C GLU A 342 -18.37 12.82 24.06
N LEU A 343 -17.32 13.63 23.83
CA LEU A 343 -16.17 13.72 24.72
C LEU A 343 -16.34 14.87 25.72
N HIS A 344 -16.12 14.60 27.01
CA HIS A 344 -16.25 15.57 28.10
C HIS A 344 -14.90 15.79 28.81
N LEU A 345 -14.42 17.06 28.82
CA LEU A 345 -13.18 17.50 29.46
C LEU A 345 -13.38 17.87 30.93
#